data_39ab7a2aa32a0365203d8b52dcc214bc
#
_entry.id   39ab7a2aa32a0365203d8b52dcc214bc
#
_cell.length_a   1.000
_cell.length_b   1.000
_cell.length_c   1.000
_cell.angle_alpha   90.00
_cell.angle_beta   90.00
_cell.angle_gamma   90.00
#
_symmetry.space_group_name_H-M   'P 1'
#
loop_
_entity.id
_entity.type
_entity.pdbx_description
1 polymer ?
#
loop_
_entity_poly.entity_id
_entity_poly.type
_entity_poly.pdbx_seq_one_letter_code
_entity_poly.pdbx_strand_id
1 'polypeptide(L)'
;YELHDVYRALSVLASEMDFIQSEVYKNSFFLGNRNDRILYYDCTNYYFEIEQEDGDKRYGKSKEHRPNPIIQMGLFTDGDGIPLAFSLFPGNQNEQKSLKPLETKILQQFGCEKFIYCSDAGLASEDNRVLNHMGQRAFIVTQSIKKLPAEDRAWALNKTDFKRLSDDKVVDITNLTENDKEQLFYKDEPFTTKKLHQRLIITYSPKYAAYQKAIRAEQISRAEKMVANGTLKKQRKNPNDPARFVN
;
A
#
# COMPACT_ATOMS: atom_id res chain seq x y z
N TYR A 1 42.16 -5.45 4.90
CA TYR A 1 41.28 -5.18 3.73
C TYR A 1 41.25 -3.68 3.49
N GLU A 2 41.50 -3.30 2.25
CA GLU A 2 41.38 -1.91 1.84
C GLU A 2 40.01 -1.57 1.28
N LEU A 3 39.69 -0.27 1.18
CA LEU A 3 38.35 0.18 0.73
C LEU A 3 37.98 -0.36 -0.65
N HIS A 4 38.96 -0.49 -1.56
CA HIS A 4 38.72 -1.04 -2.89
C HIS A 4 38.35 -2.54 -2.87
N ASP A 5 38.82 -3.31 -1.88
CA ASP A 5 38.42 -4.72 -1.71
C ASP A 5 36.97 -4.82 -1.31
N VAL A 6 36.50 -3.90 -0.46
CA VAL A 6 35.09 -3.80 -0.05
C VAL A 6 34.21 -3.50 -1.27
N TYR A 7 34.57 -2.50 -2.09
CA TYR A 7 33.81 -2.18 -3.29
C TYR A 7 33.77 -3.33 -4.30
N ARG A 8 34.89 -4.05 -4.46
CA ARG A 8 34.94 -5.23 -5.31
C ARG A 8 34.02 -6.35 -4.80
N ALA A 9 34.01 -6.61 -3.50
CA ALA A 9 33.10 -7.57 -2.91
C ALA A 9 31.63 -7.16 -3.06
N LEU A 10 31.30 -5.88 -2.84
CA LEU A 10 29.94 -5.35 -3.06
C LEU A 10 29.51 -5.49 -4.52
N SER A 11 30.40 -5.32 -5.50
CA SER A 11 30.08 -5.52 -6.92
C SER A 11 29.75 -6.97 -7.23
N VAL A 12 30.46 -7.93 -6.65
CA VAL A 12 30.14 -9.36 -6.77
C VAL A 12 28.80 -9.69 -6.12
N LEU A 13 28.55 -9.19 -4.90
CA LEU A 13 27.27 -9.39 -4.22
C LEU A 13 26.10 -8.78 -5.01
N ALA A 14 26.31 -7.63 -5.63
CA ALA A 14 25.29 -6.97 -6.45
C ALA A 14 24.96 -7.76 -7.73
N SER A 15 25.97 -8.38 -8.38
CA SER A 15 25.74 -9.23 -9.56
C SER A 15 24.98 -10.52 -9.24
N GLU A 16 25.13 -11.05 -8.04
CA GLU A 16 24.50 -12.28 -7.56
C GLU A 16 23.25 -12.03 -6.69
N MET A 17 22.78 -10.81 -6.62
CA MET A 17 21.72 -10.41 -5.67
C MET A 17 20.45 -11.25 -5.81
N ASP A 18 20.03 -11.59 -7.01
CA ASP A 18 18.81 -12.36 -7.23
C ASP A 18 18.98 -13.82 -6.76
N PHE A 19 20.13 -14.41 -7.03
CA PHE A 19 20.50 -15.73 -6.52
C PHE A 19 20.55 -15.73 -4.99
N ILE A 20 21.23 -14.76 -4.40
CA ILE A 20 21.36 -14.64 -2.93
C ILE A 20 19.98 -14.55 -2.28
N GLN A 21 19.10 -13.69 -2.78
CA GLN A 21 17.74 -13.54 -2.25
C GLN A 21 16.95 -14.85 -2.34
N SER A 22 17.01 -15.55 -3.49
CA SER A 22 16.29 -16.81 -3.68
C SER A 22 16.79 -17.90 -2.72
N GLU A 23 18.09 -18.00 -2.51
CA GLU A 23 18.69 -18.97 -1.60
C GLU A 23 18.40 -18.64 -0.13
N VAL A 24 18.45 -17.34 0.25
CA VAL A 24 18.04 -16.90 1.59
C VAL A 24 16.57 -17.24 1.84
N TYR A 25 15.69 -16.99 0.89
CA TYR A 25 14.28 -17.38 1.00
C TYR A 25 14.13 -18.90 1.18
N LYS A 26 14.69 -19.72 0.29
CA LYS A 26 14.60 -21.19 0.36
C LYS A 26 15.14 -21.72 1.69
N ASN A 27 16.27 -21.19 2.14
CA ASN A 27 16.88 -21.63 3.41
C ASN A 27 16.13 -21.09 4.64
N SER A 28 15.31 -20.05 4.51
CA SER A 28 14.53 -19.52 5.63
C SER A 28 13.47 -20.47 6.18
N PHE A 29 13.03 -21.46 5.39
CA PHE A 29 12.13 -22.54 5.85
C PHE A 29 12.78 -23.45 6.89
N PHE A 30 14.11 -23.49 6.95
CA PHE A 30 14.84 -24.19 8.03
C PHE A 30 14.61 -23.53 9.41
N LEU A 31 14.37 -22.24 9.45
CA LEU A 31 14.15 -21.48 10.70
C LEU A 31 12.70 -21.55 11.20
N GLY A 32 11.76 -21.96 10.35
CA GLY A 32 10.35 -22.06 10.67
C GLY A 32 9.45 -22.04 9.43
N ASN A 33 8.16 -22.22 9.65
CA ASN A 33 7.18 -22.13 8.58
C ASN A 33 7.02 -20.67 8.14
N ARG A 34 7.23 -20.39 6.86
CA ARG A 34 6.94 -19.11 6.23
C ARG A 34 5.48 -19.03 5.82
N ASN A 35 4.84 -17.90 6.07
CA ASN A 35 3.47 -17.62 5.59
C ASN A 35 3.50 -16.97 4.19
N ASP A 36 4.04 -17.70 3.22
CA ASP A 36 4.21 -17.27 1.83
C ASP A 36 2.94 -17.36 0.98
N ARG A 37 1.82 -17.77 1.56
CA ARG A 37 0.50 -17.73 0.93
C ARG A 37 -0.08 -16.32 0.82
N ILE A 38 0.39 -15.39 1.63
CA ILE A 38 0.03 -13.98 1.59
C ILE A 38 1.30 -13.18 1.38
N LEU A 39 1.36 -12.40 0.31
CA LEU A 39 2.48 -11.54 0.00
C LEU A 39 2.06 -10.08 -0.01
N TYR A 40 2.64 -9.29 0.86
CA TYR A 40 2.50 -7.84 0.88
C TYR A 40 3.57 -7.23 -0.02
N TYR A 41 3.15 -6.31 -0.87
CA TYR A 41 4.06 -5.53 -1.71
C TYR A 41 3.91 -4.05 -1.42
N ASP A 42 5.03 -3.39 -1.16
CA ASP A 42 5.11 -1.94 -1.03
C ASP A 42 6.39 -1.41 -1.66
N CYS A 43 6.38 -0.13 -2.01
CA CYS A 43 7.54 0.59 -2.49
C CYS A 43 8.00 1.60 -1.43
N THR A 44 9.29 1.72 -1.28
CA THR A 44 9.93 2.81 -0.55
C THR A 44 10.98 3.48 -1.41
N ASN A 45 11.58 4.56 -0.94
CA ASN A 45 12.68 5.19 -1.64
C ASN A 45 13.74 5.70 -0.65
N TYR A 46 14.96 5.75 -1.15
CA TYR A 46 16.13 6.27 -0.43
C TYR A 46 16.67 7.47 -1.19
N TYR A 47 16.93 8.56 -0.51
CA TYR A 47 17.57 9.74 -1.10
C TYR A 47 19.09 9.68 -0.94
N PHE A 48 19.79 10.39 -1.84
CA PHE A 48 21.23 10.53 -1.83
C PHE A 48 21.57 12.01 -1.71
N GLU A 49 22.52 12.35 -0.85
CA GLU A 49 23.00 13.73 -0.67
C GLU A 49 23.93 14.14 -1.82
N ILE A 50 23.43 14.08 -3.04
CA ILE A 50 24.08 14.51 -4.26
C ILE A 50 23.23 15.55 -4.98
N GLU A 51 23.87 16.45 -5.74
CA GLU A 51 23.17 17.51 -6.48
C GLU A 51 22.81 17.11 -7.92
N GLN A 52 23.42 16.07 -8.45
CA GLN A 52 23.21 15.62 -9.83
C GLN A 52 22.72 14.18 -9.88
N GLU A 53 21.93 13.89 -10.89
CA GLU A 53 21.51 12.52 -11.17
C GLU A 53 22.69 11.65 -11.58
N ASP A 54 22.73 10.41 -11.08
CA ASP A 54 23.77 9.43 -11.38
C ASP A 54 23.17 8.02 -11.49
N GLY A 55 23.25 7.40 -12.65
CA GLY A 55 22.67 6.07 -12.88
C GLY A 55 21.19 6.02 -12.54
N ASP A 56 20.80 5.15 -11.60
CA ASP A 56 19.43 5.00 -11.13
C ASP A 56 19.01 6.03 -10.09
N LYS A 57 19.95 6.82 -9.56
CA LYS A 57 19.69 7.94 -8.67
C LYS A 57 19.09 9.10 -9.48
N ARG A 58 17.76 9.18 -9.49
CA ARG A 58 16.99 10.14 -10.29
C ARG A 58 16.12 11.01 -9.41
N TYR A 59 15.86 12.23 -9.87
CA TYR A 59 14.85 13.07 -9.23
C TYR A 59 13.47 12.45 -9.40
N GLY A 60 12.75 12.29 -8.30
CA GLY A 60 11.45 11.65 -8.27
C GLY A 60 10.61 12.11 -7.08
N LYS A 61 9.49 11.42 -6.87
CA LYS A 61 8.62 11.71 -5.74
C LYS A 61 9.20 11.12 -4.46
N SER A 62 10.02 11.89 -3.74
CA SER A 62 10.54 11.48 -2.44
C SER A 62 9.41 11.34 -1.41
N LYS A 63 9.36 10.22 -0.70
CA LYS A 63 8.42 10.00 0.43
C LYS A 63 8.75 10.91 1.62
N GLU A 64 10.02 11.30 1.76
CA GLU A 64 10.49 12.23 2.79
C GLU A 64 10.45 13.71 2.35
N HIS A 65 9.94 13.98 1.15
CA HIS A 65 9.91 15.35 0.56
C HIS A 65 11.29 16.01 0.42
N ARG A 66 12.33 15.20 0.23
CA ARG A 66 13.69 15.69 -0.01
C ARG A 66 13.84 16.13 -1.47
N PRO A 67 14.62 17.22 -1.73
CA PRO A 67 14.89 17.69 -3.08
C PRO A 67 15.99 16.91 -3.82
N ASN A 68 16.50 15.86 -3.23
CA ASN A 68 17.64 15.09 -3.72
C ASN A 68 17.23 13.96 -4.66
N PRO A 69 18.15 13.46 -5.52
CA PRO A 69 17.95 12.23 -6.28
C PRO A 69 17.65 11.04 -5.36
N ILE A 70 16.76 10.18 -5.80
CA ILE A 70 16.32 8.98 -5.06
C ILE A 70 16.53 7.72 -5.88
N ILE A 71 16.57 6.57 -5.20
CA ILE A 71 16.33 5.24 -5.78
C ILE A 71 15.05 4.70 -5.15
N GLN A 72 14.24 4.03 -5.95
CA GLN A 72 13.06 3.31 -5.45
C GLN A 72 13.40 1.86 -5.17
N MET A 73 12.83 1.29 -4.11
CA MET A 73 12.90 -0.12 -3.78
C MET A 73 11.48 -0.68 -3.68
N GLY A 74 11.19 -1.70 -4.48
CA GLY A 74 10.01 -2.53 -4.28
C GLY A 74 10.36 -3.74 -3.43
N LEU A 75 9.56 -4.04 -2.42
CA LEU A 75 9.78 -5.10 -1.45
C LEU A 75 8.55 -5.99 -1.35
N PHE A 76 8.75 -7.31 -1.47
CA PHE A 76 7.79 -8.30 -1.02
C PHE A 76 8.13 -8.79 0.38
N THR A 77 7.13 -8.83 1.24
CA THR A 77 7.17 -9.53 2.52
C THR A 77 6.09 -10.62 2.55
N ASP A 78 6.31 -11.65 3.33
CA ASP A 78 5.29 -12.67 3.58
C ASP A 78 4.20 -12.20 4.55
N GLY A 79 3.24 -13.08 4.84
CA GLY A 79 2.11 -12.78 5.73
C GLY A 79 2.49 -12.44 7.17
N ASP A 80 3.70 -12.79 7.59
CA ASP A 80 4.25 -12.48 8.91
C ASP A 80 5.16 -11.24 8.90
N GLY A 81 5.27 -10.58 7.74
CA GLY A 81 6.08 -9.37 7.55
C GLY A 81 7.57 -9.64 7.34
N ILE A 82 7.96 -10.89 7.12
CA ILE A 82 9.37 -11.24 6.87
C ILE A 82 9.71 -10.96 5.40
N PRO A 83 10.81 -10.23 5.10
CA PRO A 83 11.22 -9.97 3.74
C PRO A 83 11.39 -11.25 2.90
N LEU A 84 10.92 -11.20 1.66
CA LEU A 84 11.02 -12.30 0.71
C LEU A 84 11.96 -11.93 -0.43
N ALA A 85 11.65 -10.84 -1.12
CA ALA A 85 12.45 -10.37 -2.26
C ALA A 85 12.31 -8.87 -2.45
N PHE A 86 13.35 -8.22 -2.96
CA PHE A 86 13.31 -6.83 -3.35
C PHE A 86 13.96 -6.59 -4.72
N SER A 87 13.65 -5.45 -5.31
CA SER A 87 14.36 -4.92 -6.48
C SER A 87 14.49 -3.42 -6.37
N LEU A 88 15.58 -2.90 -6.94
CA LEU A 88 15.83 -1.46 -7.03
C LEU A 88 15.41 -0.96 -8.42
N PHE A 89 14.91 0.26 -8.45
CA PHE A 89 14.40 0.92 -9.66
C PHE A 89 14.85 2.38 -9.69
N PRO A 90 14.97 2.98 -10.88
CA PRO A 90 15.27 4.40 -10.99
C PRO A 90 14.27 5.27 -10.22
N GLY A 91 14.78 6.34 -9.59
CA GLY A 91 13.98 7.20 -8.72
C GLY A 91 12.79 7.89 -9.38
N ASN A 92 12.80 8.06 -10.70
CA ASN A 92 11.71 8.62 -11.49
C ASN A 92 10.73 7.58 -12.06
N GLN A 93 10.92 6.29 -11.75
CA GLN A 93 10.03 5.23 -12.23
C GLN A 93 8.67 5.32 -11.53
N ASN A 94 7.60 5.01 -12.27
CA ASN A 94 6.27 4.84 -11.68
C ASN A 94 6.24 3.54 -10.84
N GLU A 95 5.89 3.66 -9.57
CA GLU A 95 5.83 2.53 -8.62
C GLU A 95 4.96 1.36 -9.12
N GLN A 96 3.88 1.63 -9.84
CA GLN A 96 3.02 0.58 -10.41
C GLN A 96 3.73 -0.34 -11.39
N LYS A 97 4.78 0.16 -12.05
CA LYS A 97 5.57 -0.63 -13.02
C LYS A 97 6.63 -1.51 -12.36
N SER A 98 6.94 -1.28 -11.08
CA SER A 98 7.94 -2.04 -10.35
C SER A 98 7.46 -3.44 -9.95
N LEU A 99 6.15 -3.65 -9.80
CA LEU A 99 5.58 -4.91 -9.36
C LEU A 99 5.89 -6.06 -10.31
N LYS A 100 5.57 -5.91 -11.59
CA LYS A 100 5.65 -6.99 -12.57
C LYS A 100 7.05 -7.62 -12.70
N PRO A 101 8.15 -6.85 -12.80
CA PRO A 101 9.50 -7.43 -12.86
C PRO A 101 9.84 -8.24 -11.61
N LEU A 102 9.53 -7.72 -10.42
CA LEU A 102 9.84 -8.39 -9.17
C LEU A 102 8.97 -9.64 -8.95
N GLU A 103 7.68 -9.56 -9.28
CA GLU A 103 6.79 -10.73 -9.21
C GLU A 103 7.22 -11.83 -10.17
N THR A 104 7.64 -11.49 -11.39
CA THR A 104 8.19 -12.45 -12.35
C THR A 104 9.42 -13.17 -11.78
N LYS A 105 10.30 -12.43 -11.09
CA LYS A 105 11.45 -13.01 -10.40
C LYS A 105 11.01 -14.02 -9.32
N ILE A 106 10.03 -13.67 -8.51
CA ILE A 106 9.49 -14.55 -7.45
C ILE A 106 8.95 -15.84 -8.05
N LEU A 107 8.17 -15.76 -9.11
CA LEU A 107 7.60 -16.92 -9.78
C LEU A 107 8.67 -17.83 -10.38
N GLN A 108 9.70 -17.27 -10.99
CA GLN A 108 10.71 -18.04 -11.71
C GLN A 108 11.83 -18.60 -10.84
N GLN A 109 12.27 -17.85 -9.84
CA GLN A 109 13.48 -18.16 -9.08
C GLN A 109 13.20 -18.69 -7.66
N PHE A 110 12.08 -18.26 -7.06
CA PHE A 110 11.75 -18.63 -5.69
C PHE A 110 10.79 -19.82 -5.60
N GLY A 111 10.13 -20.19 -6.71
CA GLY A 111 9.14 -21.26 -6.74
C GLY A 111 7.84 -20.91 -5.98
N CYS A 112 7.59 -19.64 -5.72
CA CYS A 112 6.40 -19.15 -5.04
C CYS A 112 5.30 -18.85 -6.07
N GLU A 113 4.46 -19.83 -6.38
CA GLU A 113 3.47 -19.74 -7.47
C GLU A 113 2.05 -19.46 -7.01
N LYS A 114 1.75 -19.74 -5.71
CA LYS A 114 0.40 -19.70 -5.13
C LYS A 114 0.38 -18.72 -3.98
N PHE A 115 -0.10 -17.51 -4.22
CA PHE A 115 -0.21 -16.51 -3.18
C PHE A 115 -1.36 -15.53 -3.40
N ILE A 116 -1.73 -14.83 -2.34
CA ILE A 116 -2.62 -13.68 -2.36
C ILE A 116 -1.75 -12.43 -2.33
N TYR A 117 -1.75 -11.67 -3.41
CA TYR A 117 -1.09 -10.38 -3.49
C TYR A 117 -1.87 -9.32 -2.71
N CYS A 118 -1.19 -8.62 -1.81
CA CYS A 118 -1.76 -7.54 -1.01
C CYS A 118 -0.97 -6.25 -1.23
N SER A 119 -1.66 -5.15 -1.54
CA SER A 119 -1.03 -3.83 -1.67
C SER A 119 -1.98 -2.68 -1.36
N ASP A 120 -1.40 -1.48 -1.25
CA ASP A 120 -2.16 -0.25 -1.12
C ASP A 120 -2.78 0.22 -2.45
N ALA A 121 -3.54 1.34 -2.39
CA ALA A 121 -4.22 1.90 -3.56
C ALA A 121 -3.25 2.52 -4.59
N GLY A 122 -2.01 2.82 -4.22
CA GLY A 122 -0.97 3.33 -5.12
C GLY A 122 -0.50 2.28 -6.11
N LEU A 123 -0.53 1.01 -5.71
CA LEU A 123 -0.04 -0.14 -6.46
C LEU A 123 -1.16 -0.99 -7.08
N ALA A 124 -2.42 -0.61 -6.89
CA ALA A 124 -3.63 -1.34 -7.29
C ALA A 124 -4.12 -1.03 -8.72
N SER A 125 -3.22 -0.81 -9.69
CA SER A 125 -3.63 -0.62 -11.09
C SER A 125 -4.39 -1.83 -11.63
N GLU A 126 -5.24 -1.63 -12.63
CA GLU A 126 -5.98 -2.74 -13.24
C GLU A 126 -5.02 -3.80 -13.82
N ASP A 127 -3.92 -3.38 -14.43
CA ASP A 127 -2.93 -4.31 -15.00
C ASP A 127 -2.24 -5.14 -13.90
N ASN A 128 -1.95 -4.56 -12.73
CA ASN A 128 -1.42 -5.30 -11.59
C ASN A 128 -2.45 -6.31 -11.04
N ARG A 129 -3.72 -5.95 -11.00
CA ARG A 129 -4.80 -6.86 -10.59
C ARG A 129 -5.00 -8.00 -11.59
N VAL A 130 -4.95 -7.71 -12.90
CA VAL A 130 -5.01 -8.73 -13.97
C VAL A 130 -3.84 -9.70 -13.82
N LEU A 131 -2.62 -9.19 -13.64
CA LEU A 131 -1.44 -10.03 -13.42
C LEU A 131 -1.65 -10.98 -12.23
N ASN A 132 -2.16 -10.47 -11.12
CA ASN A 132 -2.38 -11.23 -9.89
C ASN A 132 -3.70 -12.02 -9.84
N HIS A 133 -4.46 -12.03 -10.93
CA HIS A 133 -5.61 -12.93 -11.14
C HIS A 133 -5.24 -14.16 -11.98
N MET A 134 -4.03 -14.18 -12.55
CA MET A 134 -3.58 -15.27 -13.42
C MET A 134 -2.98 -16.44 -12.62
N GLY A 135 -3.10 -17.64 -13.17
CA GLY A 135 -2.57 -18.87 -12.53
C GLY A 135 -3.33 -19.20 -11.25
N GLN A 136 -2.58 -19.50 -10.19
CA GLN A 136 -3.16 -19.84 -8.86
C GLN A 136 -3.04 -18.67 -7.87
N ARG A 137 -2.99 -17.44 -8.37
CA ARG A 137 -2.89 -16.22 -7.56
C ARG A 137 -4.25 -15.56 -7.39
N ALA A 138 -4.35 -14.79 -6.33
CA ALA A 138 -5.46 -13.88 -6.05
C ALA A 138 -4.90 -12.54 -5.56
N PHE A 139 -5.75 -11.52 -5.43
CA PHE A 139 -5.32 -10.24 -4.90
C PHE A 139 -6.31 -9.66 -3.89
N ILE A 140 -5.78 -8.91 -2.93
CA ILE A 140 -6.53 -8.01 -2.05
C ILE A 140 -5.82 -6.66 -2.11
N VAL A 141 -6.48 -5.66 -2.67
CA VAL A 141 -5.89 -4.32 -2.83
C VAL A 141 -6.86 -3.26 -2.35
N THR A 142 -6.33 -2.19 -1.78
CA THR A 142 -7.21 -1.09 -1.36
C THR A 142 -7.69 -0.29 -2.58
N GLN A 143 -8.96 0.09 -2.56
CA GLN A 143 -9.60 0.91 -3.59
C GLN A 143 -10.04 2.25 -3.01
N SER A 144 -9.67 3.35 -3.66
CA SER A 144 -10.18 4.66 -3.26
C SER A 144 -11.66 4.80 -3.60
N ILE A 145 -12.52 5.01 -2.61
CA ILE A 145 -13.96 5.26 -2.80
C ILE A 145 -14.21 6.45 -3.73
N LYS A 146 -13.35 7.48 -3.68
CA LYS A 146 -13.48 8.67 -4.55
C LYS A 146 -13.29 8.36 -6.04
N LYS A 147 -12.58 7.28 -6.35
CA LYS A 147 -12.28 6.84 -7.72
C LYS A 147 -13.27 5.80 -8.26
N LEU A 148 -14.22 5.35 -7.43
CA LEU A 148 -15.28 4.45 -7.88
C LEU A 148 -16.25 5.18 -8.83
N PRO A 149 -16.88 4.46 -9.77
CA PRO A 149 -18.06 4.92 -10.50
C PRO A 149 -19.14 5.46 -9.55
N ALA A 150 -20.01 6.32 -10.03
CA ALA A 150 -20.98 7.00 -9.18
C ALA A 150 -21.93 6.04 -8.45
N GLU A 151 -22.37 4.98 -9.13
CA GLU A 151 -23.27 3.95 -8.60
C GLU A 151 -22.58 3.14 -7.49
N ASP A 152 -21.41 2.55 -7.78
CA ASP A 152 -20.62 1.80 -6.78
C ASP A 152 -20.24 2.67 -5.59
N ARG A 153 -19.95 3.95 -5.82
CA ARG A 153 -19.65 4.90 -4.74
C ARG A 153 -20.87 5.17 -3.87
N ALA A 154 -22.04 5.34 -4.46
CA ALA A 154 -23.30 5.53 -3.73
C ALA A 154 -23.61 4.30 -2.88
N TRP A 155 -23.46 3.09 -3.45
CA TRP A 155 -23.59 1.84 -2.72
C TRP A 155 -22.57 1.74 -1.59
N ALA A 156 -21.29 2.02 -1.85
CA ALA A 156 -20.22 1.96 -0.84
C ALA A 156 -20.51 2.87 0.37
N LEU A 157 -21.10 4.05 0.15
CA LEU A 157 -21.41 5.02 1.19
C LEU A 157 -22.77 4.81 1.84
N ASN A 158 -23.63 3.95 1.31
CA ASN A 158 -24.89 3.56 1.96
C ASN A 158 -24.58 2.85 3.29
N LYS A 159 -25.34 3.15 4.32
CA LYS A 159 -25.15 2.66 5.69
C LYS A 159 -25.90 1.38 6.02
N THR A 160 -26.77 0.93 5.14
CA THR A 160 -27.52 -0.31 5.27
C THR A 160 -26.76 -1.51 4.72
N ASP A 161 -27.26 -2.70 5.01
CA ASP A 161 -26.82 -3.99 4.44
C ASP A 161 -25.40 -4.40 4.84
N PHE A 162 -24.86 -3.81 5.92
CA PHE A 162 -23.63 -4.30 6.50
C PHE A 162 -23.87 -5.60 7.26
N LYS A 163 -22.92 -6.51 7.19
CA LYS A 163 -22.88 -7.74 7.98
C LYS A 163 -21.84 -7.60 9.07
N ARG A 164 -22.17 -8.07 10.28
CA ARG A 164 -21.19 -8.19 11.33
C ARG A 164 -20.24 -9.34 11.02
N LEU A 165 -18.92 -9.11 11.15
CA LEU A 165 -17.93 -10.12 10.76
C LEU A 165 -17.99 -11.40 11.61
N SER A 166 -18.46 -11.32 12.87
CA SER A 166 -18.48 -12.45 13.80
C SER A 166 -19.61 -13.46 13.55
N ASP A 167 -20.75 -13.03 12.99
CA ASP A 167 -21.97 -13.84 12.88
C ASP A 167 -22.79 -13.60 11.60
N ASP A 168 -22.27 -12.80 10.68
CA ASP A 168 -22.90 -12.39 9.42
C ASP A 168 -24.31 -11.75 9.56
N LYS A 169 -24.66 -11.30 10.77
CA LYS A 169 -25.91 -10.62 11.03
C LYS A 169 -25.96 -9.29 10.27
N VAL A 170 -27.02 -9.11 9.49
CA VAL A 170 -27.26 -7.86 8.74
C VAL A 170 -27.67 -6.74 9.69
N VAL A 171 -27.03 -5.59 9.57
CA VAL A 171 -27.26 -4.43 10.40
C VAL A 171 -27.23 -3.14 9.58
N ASP A 172 -27.91 -2.12 10.07
CA ASP A 172 -27.71 -0.72 9.67
C ASP A 172 -26.68 -0.10 10.62
N ILE A 173 -25.55 0.38 10.08
CA ILE A 173 -24.47 0.95 10.91
C ILE A 173 -24.85 2.28 11.59
N THR A 174 -26.02 2.87 11.29
CA THR A 174 -26.54 4.02 12.04
C THR A 174 -27.14 3.64 13.38
N ASN A 175 -27.53 2.38 13.56
CA ASN A 175 -28.21 1.86 14.74
C ASN A 175 -27.28 1.09 15.70
N LEU A 176 -25.94 1.23 15.51
CA LEU A 176 -24.96 0.59 16.36
C LEU A 176 -24.93 1.20 17.76
N THR A 177 -24.68 0.35 18.75
CA THR A 177 -24.61 0.68 20.17
C THR A 177 -23.16 0.63 20.69
N GLU A 178 -22.92 1.02 21.94
CA GLU A 178 -21.60 0.88 22.58
C GLU A 178 -21.08 -0.57 22.61
N ASN A 179 -21.97 -1.56 22.63
CA ASN A 179 -21.61 -2.99 22.59
C ASN A 179 -21.00 -3.40 21.24
N ASP A 180 -21.23 -2.62 20.20
CA ASP A 180 -20.72 -2.87 18.85
C ASP A 180 -19.37 -2.19 18.57
N LYS A 181 -18.81 -1.47 19.54
CA LYS A 181 -17.64 -0.60 19.37
C LYS A 181 -16.41 -1.33 18.87
N GLU A 182 -16.16 -2.54 19.35
CA GLU A 182 -15.00 -3.36 18.95
C GLU A 182 -15.32 -4.33 17.80
N GLN A 183 -16.54 -4.30 17.26
CA GLN A 183 -16.95 -5.15 16.15
C GLN A 183 -16.47 -4.58 14.81
N LEU A 184 -16.28 -5.47 13.86
CA LEU A 184 -16.02 -5.12 12.46
C LEU A 184 -17.23 -5.51 11.61
N PHE A 185 -17.63 -4.61 10.73
CA PHE A 185 -18.73 -4.80 9.80
C PHE A 185 -18.22 -4.75 8.37
N TYR A 186 -18.84 -5.49 7.48
CA TYR A 186 -18.51 -5.50 6.06
C TYR A 186 -19.76 -5.63 5.19
N LYS A 187 -19.63 -5.22 3.96
CA LYS A 187 -20.54 -5.56 2.87
C LYS A 187 -19.76 -5.75 1.59
N ASP A 188 -20.29 -6.52 0.68
CA ASP A 188 -19.60 -6.84 -0.55
C ASP A 188 -20.57 -6.97 -1.73
N GLU A 189 -20.10 -6.62 -2.92
CA GLU A 189 -20.81 -6.81 -4.17
C GLU A 189 -19.87 -7.19 -5.31
N PRO A 190 -20.39 -7.79 -6.40
CA PRO A 190 -19.63 -7.96 -7.63
C PRO A 190 -19.20 -6.61 -8.19
N PHE A 191 -17.93 -6.50 -8.56
CA PHE A 191 -17.35 -5.32 -9.18
C PHE A 191 -16.64 -5.71 -10.46
N THR A 192 -17.21 -5.37 -11.60
CA THR A 192 -16.70 -5.77 -12.90
C THR A 192 -16.09 -4.58 -13.63
N THR A 193 -14.85 -4.76 -14.10
CA THR A 193 -14.19 -3.85 -15.03
C THR A 193 -14.12 -4.50 -16.42
N LYS A 194 -13.57 -3.80 -17.41
CA LYS A 194 -13.41 -4.37 -18.76
C LYS A 194 -12.56 -5.65 -18.80
N LYS A 195 -11.65 -5.84 -17.83
CA LYS A 195 -10.68 -6.93 -17.82
C LYS A 195 -10.88 -7.95 -16.70
N LEU A 196 -11.67 -7.61 -15.66
CA LEU A 196 -11.75 -8.40 -14.44
C LEU A 196 -13.14 -8.46 -13.85
N HIS A 197 -13.52 -9.67 -13.39
CA HIS A 197 -14.61 -9.90 -12.46
C HIS A 197 -14.01 -10.04 -11.06
N GLN A 198 -14.39 -9.16 -10.15
CA GLN A 198 -13.83 -9.08 -8.79
C GLN A 198 -14.93 -8.73 -7.79
N ARG A 199 -14.62 -8.70 -6.52
CA ARG A 199 -15.54 -8.26 -5.48
C ARG A 199 -15.05 -6.96 -4.87
N LEU A 200 -15.95 -6.01 -4.70
CA LEU A 200 -15.73 -4.81 -3.91
C LEU A 200 -16.19 -5.10 -2.48
N ILE A 201 -15.28 -4.95 -1.52
CA ILE A 201 -15.56 -5.17 -0.11
C ILE A 201 -15.41 -3.84 0.61
N ILE A 202 -16.45 -3.43 1.33
CA ILE A 202 -16.44 -2.25 2.18
C ILE A 202 -16.44 -2.70 3.62
N THR A 203 -15.49 -2.20 4.40
CA THR A 203 -15.40 -2.47 5.84
C THR A 203 -15.75 -1.23 6.65
N TYR A 204 -16.39 -1.41 7.81
CA TYR A 204 -16.69 -0.36 8.75
C TYR A 204 -16.32 -0.79 10.18
N SER A 205 -15.57 0.05 10.87
CA SER A 205 -15.20 -0.12 12.27
C SER A 205 -15.67 1.11 13.06
N PRO A 206 -16.58 0.95 14.04
CA PRO A 206 -17.02 2.07 14.89
C PRO A 206 -15.87 2.73 15.65
N LYS A 207 -14.93 1.94 16.14
CA LYS A 207 -13.71 2.42 16.81
C LYS A 207 -12.88 3.33 15.90
N TYR A 208 -12.62 2.88 14.68
CA TYR A 208 -11.86 3.67 13.69
C TYR A 208 -12.65 4.92 13.25
N ALA A 209 -13.97 4.81 13.10
CA ALA A 209 -14.83 5.95 12.78
C ALA A 209 -14.81 7.02 13.89
N ALA A 210 -14.86 6.60 15.16
CA ALA A 210 -14.73 7.50 16.30
C ALA A 210 -13.36 8.19 16.35
N TYR A 211 -12.28 7.46 16.11
CA TYR A 211 -10.92 8.01 15.99
C TYR A 211 -10.83 9.07 14.89
N GLN A 212 -11.32 8.75 13.69
CA GLN A 212 -11.31 9.70 12.56
C GLN A 212 -12.20 10.94 12.82
N LYS A 213 -13.32 10.78 13.57
CA LYS A 213 -14.16 11.88 13.99
C LYS A 213 -13.43 12.82 14.96
N ALA A 214 -12.68 12.26 15.90
CA ALA A 214 -11.88 13.04 16.85
C ALA A 214 -10.79 13.85 16.16
N ILE A 215 -10.02 13.23 15.26
CA ILE A 215 -9.01 13.93 14.44
C ILE A 215 -9.64 15.07 13.64
N ARG A 216 -10.78 14.82 13.01
CA ARG A 216 -11.48 15.84 12.23
C ARG A 216 -11.96 17.00 13.10
N ALA A 217 -12.50 16.72 14.27
CA ALA A 217 -12.93 17.74 15.22
C ALA A 217 -11.76 18.64 15.64
N GLU A 218 -10.60 18.05 15.93
CA GLU A 218 -9.39 18.80 16.25
C GLU A 218 -8.91 19.68 15.08
N GLN A 219 -8.94 19.15 13.86
CA GLN A 219 -8.57 19.93 12.66
C GLN A 219 -9.54 21.11 12.43
N ILE A 220 -10.84 20.90 12.64
CA ILE A 220 -11.85 21.96 12.55
C ILE A 220 -11.60 23.03 13.62
N SER A 221 -11.38 22.63 14.88
CA SER A 221 -11.07 23.58 15.96
C SER A 221 -9.81 24.41 15.66
N ARG A 222 -8.77 23.79 15.09
CA ARG A 222 -7.57 24.52 14.64
C ARG A 222 -7.90 25.52 13.52
N ALA A 223 -8.75 25.13 12.56
CA ALA A 223 -9.18 26.00 11.49
C ALA A 223 -9.96 27.21 12.00
N GLU A 224 -10.89 27.00 12.92
CA GLU A 224 -11.65 28.08 13.58
C GLU A 224 -10.72 29.09 14.30
N LYS A 225 -9.73 28.59 15.04
CA LYS A 225 -8.72 29.43 15.70
C LYS A 225 -7.88 30.23 14.66
N MET A 226 -7.51 29.63 13.52
CA MET A 226 -6.76 30.30 12.45
C MET A 226 -7.60 31.43 11.83
N VAL A 227 -8.89 31.22 11.65
CA VAL A 227 -9.82 32.26 11.16
C VAL A 227 -9.96 33.40 12.19
N ALA A 228 -10.22 33.04 13.45
CA ALA A 228 -10.39 34.02 14.52
C ALA A 228 -9.16 34.93 14.72
N ASN A 229 -7.96 34.36 14.58
CA ASN A 229 -6.69 35.06 14.78
C ASN A 229 -6.17 35.76 13.48
N GLY A 230 -6.88 35.69 12.36
CA GLY A 230 -6.45 36.27 11.09
C GLY A 230 -5.18 35.61 10.51
N THR A 231 -4.79 34.44 10.98
CA THR A 231 -3.54 33.76 10.59
C THR A 231 -3.72 32.84 9.38
N LEU A 232 -4.90 32.80 8.79
CA LEU A 232 -5.21 31.96 7.64
C LEU A 232 -4.44 32.41 6.41
N LYS A 233 -3.32 31.75 6.10
CA LYS A 233 -2.59 31.98 4.83
C LYS A 233 -3.20 31.07 3.75
N LYS A 234 -3.38 31.60 2.54
CA LYS A 234 -3.69 30.79 1.35
C LYS A 234 -2.52 29.83 1.06
N GLN A 235 -2.54 28.67 1.68
CA GLN A 235 -1.55 27.61 1.42
C GLN A 235 -2.16 26.52 0.53
N ARG A 236 -1.31 25.70 -0.09
CA ARG A 236 -1.77 24.52 -0.84
C ARG A 236 -2.51 23.59 0.13
N LYS A 237 -3.78 23.32 -0.16
CA LYS A 237 -4.63 22.43 0.63
C LYS A 237 -4.07 21.00 0.58
N ASN A 238 -3.50 20.53 1.66
CA ASN A 238 -3.15 19.12 1.83
C ASN A 238 -4.18 18.42 2.74
N PRO A 239 -4.25 17.08 2.75
CA PRO A 239 -5.23 16.33 3.55
C PRO A 239 -5.16 16.59 5.06
N ASN A 240 -4.00 17.03 5.57
CA ASN A 240 -3.75 17.25 6.99
C ASN A 240 -3.84 18.74 7.39
N ASP A 241 -4.00 19.64 6.40
CA ASP A 241 -4.05 21.07 6.64
C ASP A 241 -5.44 21.47 7.20
N PRO A 242 -5.52 22.11 8.39
CA PRO A 242 -6.78 22.66 8.90
C PRO A 242 -7.44 23.64 7.94
N ALA A 243 -6.69 24.40 7.15
CA ALA A 243 -7.21 25.36 6.17
C ALA A 243 -8.15 24.74 5.12
N ARG A 244 -8.15 23.41 4.94
CA ARG A 244 -9.10 22.72 4.02
C ARG A 244 -10.57 22.84 4.44
N PHE A 245 -10.83 23.14 5.71
CA PHE A 245 -12.19 23.32 6.25
C PHE A 245 -12.68 24.77 6.15
N VAL A 246 -11.86 25.70 5.65
CA VAL A 246 -12.20 27.09 5.46
C VAL A 246 -12.40 27.37 3.96
N ASN A 247 -13.55 27.92 3.61
CA ASN A 247 -13.90 28.30 2.21
C ASN A 247 -13.33 29.66 1.84
#